data_c061ac39481bdd47f8a8590821c954e6
#
_entry.id   c061ac39481bdd47f8a8590821c954e6
#
_cell.length_a   1.000
_cell.length_b   1.000
_cell.length_c   1.000
_cell.angle_alpha   90.00
_cell.angle_beta   90.00
_cell.angle_gamma   90.00
#
_symmetry.space_group_name_H-M   'P 1'
#
loop_
_entity.id
_entity.type
_entity.pdbx_description
1 polymer ?
#
loop_
_entity_poly.entity_id
_entity_poly.type
_entity_poly.pdbx_seq_one_letter_code
_entity_poly.pdbx_strand_id
1 'polypeptide(L)' 'MNKDSKIFVAGHRGLVGSAILKNLKAKGYTNFVLRTHAELDLTDQQAVHDFFAAEKPEYVFLAAAHVLSLIHI' A
#
# COMPACT_ATOMS: atom_id res chain seq x y z
N MET A 1 0.30 -12.93 -7.96
CA MET A 1 0.90 -12.29 -6.77
C MET A 1 1.38 -13.38 -5.82
N ASN A 2 2.67 -13.42 -5.53
CA ASN A 2 3.25 -14.40 -4.62
C ASN A 2 3.04 -13.98 -3.18
N LYS A 3 3.05 -14.94 -2.25
CA LYS A 3 2.89 -14.63 -0.83
C LYS A 3 4.06 -13.84 -0.25
N ASP A 4 5.21 -13.88 -0.90
CA ASP A 4 6.39 -13.11 -0.52
C ASP A 4 6.46 -11.75 -1.21
N SER A 5 5.54 -11.45 -2.12
CA SER A 5 5.52 -10.19 -2.83
C SER A 5 5.40 -9.03 -1.86
N LYS A 6 6.18 -7.99 -2.10
CA LYS A 6 6.13 -6.77 -1.28
C LYS A 6 4.92 -5.95 -1.69
N ILE A 7 4.04 -5.69 -0.74
CA ILE A 7 2.75 -5.03 -0.97
C ILE A 7 2.70 -3.76 -0.16
N PHE A 8 2.49 -2.64 -0.85
CA PHE A 8 2.29 -1.36 -0.19
C PHE A 8 0.79 -1.09 -0.09
N VAL A 9 0.31 -0.84 1.12
CA VAL A 9 -1.08 -0.43 1.34
C VAL A 9 -1.08 1.01 1.84
N ALA A 10 -1.52 1.92 1.00
CA ALA A 10 -1.67 3.32 1.35
C ALA A 10 -3.04 3.54 2.01
N GLY A 11 -3.05 4.24 3.15
CA GLY A 11 -4.29 4.48 3.88
C GLY A 11 -4.77 3.27 4.69
N HIS A 12 -3.85 2.47 5.21
CA HIS A 12 -4.16 1.24 5.94
C HIS A 12 -4.96 1.46 7.23
N ARG A 13 -5.00 2.70 7.73
CA ARG A 13 -5.80 3.04 8.92
C ARG A 13 -7.24 3.41 8.58
N GLY A 14 -7.53 3.67 7.31
CA GLY A 14 -8.88 3.92 6.85
C GLY A 14 -9.72 2.66 6.83
N LEU A 15 -11.04 2.81 6.70
CA LEU A 15 -11.97 1.69 6.68
C LEU A 15 -11.64 0.70 5.55
N VAL A 16 -11.47 1.21 4.33
CA VAL A 16 -11.17 0.39 3.16
C VAL A 16 -9.77 -0.21 3.26
N GLY A 17 -8.77 0.61 3.59
CA GLY A 17 -7.38 0.16 3.68
C GLY A 17 -7.18 -0.90 4.74
N SER A 18 -7.79 -0.75 5.91
CA SER A 18 -7.69 -1.75 6.98
C SER A 18 -8.36 -3.06 6.59
N ALA A 19 -9.49 -3.00 5.89
CA ALA A 19 -10.18 -4.19 5.40
C ALA A 19 -9.34 -4.94 4.36
N ILE A 20 -8.68 -4.23 3.46
CA ILE A 20 -7.78 -4.81 2.46
C ILE A 20 -6.62 -5.51 3.16
N LEU A 21 -5.98 -4.85 4.11
CA LEU A 21 -4.85 -5.40 4.85
C LEU A 21 -5.25 -6.66 5.58
N LYS A 22 -6.38 -6.65 6.27
CA LYS A 22 -6.90 -7.81 6.98
C LYS A 22 -7.16 -8.97 6.03
N ASN A 23 -7.76 -8.70 4.88
CA ASN A 23 -8.06 -9.71 3.87
C ASN A 23 -6.78 -10.34 3.31
N LEU A 24 -5.79 -9.52 2.99
CA LEU A 24 -4.51 -10.01 2.47
C LEU A 24 -3.77 -10.85 3.51
N LYS A 25 -3.78 -10.44 4.77
CA LYS A 25 -3.17 -11.24 5.85
C LYS A 25 -3.87 -12.59 5.99
N ALA A 26 -5.19 -12.62 5.87
CA ALA A 26 -5.96 -13.86 5.94
C ALA A 26 -5.63 -14.81 4.78
N LYS A 27 -5.20 -14.28 3.64
CA LYS A 27 -4.79 -15.07 2.48
C LYS A 27 -3.34 -15.53 2.54
N GLY A 28 -2.60 -15.15 3.58
CA GLY A 28 -1.24 -15.61 3.80
C GLY A 28 -0.14 -14.66 3.36
N TYR A 29 -0.47 -13.47 2.90
CA TYR A 29 0.52 -12.45 2.56
C TYR A 29 1.06 -11.85 3.84
N THR A 30 2.38 -11.62 3.91
CA THR A 30 3.03 -11.13 5.12
C THR A 30 3.98 -9.96 4.89
N ASN A 31 4.39 -9.73 3.64
CA ASN A 31 5.39 -8.70 3.33
C ASN A 31 4.72 -7.38 2.97
N PHE A 32 4.28 -6.65 3.98
CA PHE A 32 3.57 -5.39 3.80
C PHE A 32 4.45 -4.19 4.09
N VAL A 33 4.29 -3.13 3.29
CA VAL A 33 4.79 -1.80 3.60
C VAL A 33 3.57 -0.92 3.84
N LEU A 34 3.47 -0.33 5.01
CA LEU A 34 2.31 0.43 5.43
C LEU A 34 2.71 1.88 5.69
N ARG A 35 1.99 2.82 5.10
CA ARG A 35 2.19 4.25 5.34
C ARG A 35 0.85 4.93 5.47
N THR A 36 0.73 5.79 6.46
CA THR A 36 -0.42 6.66 6.60
C THR A 36 -0.24 7.88 5.70
N HIS A 37 -1.33 8.63 5.50
CA HIS A 37 -1.28 9.86 4.73
C HIS A 37 -0.30 10.88 5.35
N ALA A 38 -0.16 10.87 6.68
CA ALA A 38 0.79 11.74 7.36
C ALA A 38 2.24 11.30 7.15
N GLU A 39 2.48 10.00 6.97
CA GLU A 39 3.83 9.46 6.77
C GLU A 39 4.28 9.59 5.31
N LEU A 40 3.35 9.45 4.38
CA LEU A 40 3.64 9.59 2.95
C LEU A 40 2.48 10.34 2.30
N ASP A 41 2.75 11.59 1.93
CA ASP A 41 1.78 12.41 1.21
C ASP A 41 1.82 12.03 -0.27
N LEU A 42 0.76 11.38 -0.75
CA LEU A 42 0.68 10.91 -2.14
C LEU A 42 0.58 12.06 -3.15
N THR A 43 0.34 13.28 -2.69
CA THR A 43 0.37 14.47 -3.56
C THR A 43 1.78 15.04 -3.74
N ASP A 44 2.73 14.61 -2.92
CA ASP A 44 4.13 15.00 -3.04
C ASP A 44 4.86 13.98 -3.94
N GLN A 45 5.03 14.34 -5.20
CA GLN A 45 5.61 13.44 -6.20
C GLN A 45 7.04 13.03 -5.86
N GLN A 46 7.83 13.93 -5.28
CA GLN A 46 9.20 13.61 -4.92
C GLN A 46 9.25 12.59 -3.77
N ALA A 47 8.41 12.78 -2.75
CA ALA A 47 8.34 11.85 -1.64
C ALA A 47 7.90 10.46 -2.09
N VAL A 48 6.91 10.40 -2.98
CA VAL A 48 6.41 9.12 -3.54
C VAL A 48 7.50 8.44 -4.36
N HIS A 49 8.20 9.20 -5.20
CA HIS A 49 9.29 8.67 -6.02
C HIS A 49 10.41 8.09 -5.14
N ASP A 50 10.82 8.83 -4.12
CA ASP A 50 11.87 8.39 -3.20
C ASP A 50 11.43 7.15 -2.42
N PHE A 51 10.18 7.11 -1.98
CA PHE A 51 9.62 5.96 -1.28
C PHE A 51 9.66 4.71 -2.16
N PHE A 52 9.19 4.82 -3.40
CA PHE A 52 9.15 3.69 -4.31
C PHE A 52 10.55 3.23 -4.70
N ALA A 53 11.50 4.16 -4.85
CA ALA A 53 12.89 3.82 -5.15
C ALA A 53 13.55 3.07 -3.99
N ALA A 54 13.20 3.41 -2.75
CA ALA A 54 13.75 2.77 -1.56
C ALA A 54 13.07 1.43 -1.27
N GLU A 55 11.75 1.36 -1.35
CA GLU A 55 10.97 0.19 -0.94
C GLU A 55 10.70 -0.80 -2.08
N LYS A 56 10.58 -0.32 -3.30
CA LYS A 56 10.35 -1.14 -4.51
C LYS A 56 9.21 -2.16 -4.33
N PRO A 57 8.01 -1.72 -3.97
CA PRO A 57 6.89 -2.64 -3.81
C PRO A 57 6.48 -3.21 -5.15
N GLU A 58 6.03 -4.47 -5.16
CA GLU A 58 5.54 -5.12 -6.37
C GLU A 58 4.08 -4.75 -6.65
N TYR A 59 3.30 -4.55 -5.60
CA TYR A 59 1.89 -4.22 -5.70
C TYR A 59 1.57 -3.05 -4.78
N VAL A 60 0.68 -2.18 -5.24
CA VAL A 60 0.25 -1.01 -4.48
C VAL A 60 -1.27 -0.99 -4.41
N PHE A 61 -1.81 -0.99 -3.21
CA PHE A 61 -3.24 -0.77 -2.97
C PHE A 61 -3.42 0.67 -2.48
N LEU A 62 -4.11 1.48 -3.26
CA LEU A 62 -4.39 2.86 -2.90
C LEU A 62 -5.82 2.94 -2.37
N ALA A 63 -5.95 3.06 -1.06
CA ALA A 63 -7.24 3.23 -0.40
C ALA A 63 -7.40 4.70 -0.03
N ALA A 64 -7.74 5.51 -1.01
CA ALA A 64 -7.99 6.94 -0.80
C ALA A 64 -9.49 7.15 -0.66
N ALA A 65 -9.89 7.93 0.31
CA ALA A 65 -11.26 8.35 0.68
C ALA A 65 -12.43 7.54 0.09
N HIS A 66 -12.63 7.58 -1.23
CA HIS A 66 -13.74 6.89 -1.92
C HIS A 66 -13.28 6.05 -3.08
N VAL A 67 -11.98 5.88 -3.27
CA VAL A 67 -11.41 5.21 -4.42
C VAL A 67 -10.46 4.12 -3.96
N LEU A 68 -10.60 2.94 -4.55
CA LEU A 68 -9.68 1.84 -4.37
C LEU A 68 -9.00 1.56 -5.70
N SER A 69 -7.68 1.53 -5.71
CA SER A 69 -6.91 1.15 -6.88
C SER A 69 -5.85 0.12 -6.51
N LEU A 70 -5.66 -0.86 -7.38
CA LEU A 70 -4.55 -1.79 -7.31
C LEU A 70 -3.61 -1.50 -8.47
N ILE A 71 -2.34 -1.32 -8.17
CA ILE A 71 -1.31 -1.08 -9.18
C ILE A 71 -0.25 -2.15 -9.04
N HIS A 72 0.04 -2.83 -10.15
CA HIS A 72 1.17 -3.76 -10.25
C HIS A 72 2.35 -3.02 -10.88
N ILE A 73 3.43 -3.02 -10.19
CA ILE A 73 4.64 -2.32 -10.63
C ILE A 73 5.64 -3.29 -11.25
#